data_4f4f40000b64de84a9b167af3f665e6e
#
_entry.id   4f4f40000b64de84a9b167af3f665e6e
#
_cell.length_a   1.000
_cell.length_b   1.000
_cell.length_c   1.000
_cell.angle_alpha   90.00
_cell.angle_beta   90.00
_cell.angle_gamma   90.00
#
_symmetry.space_group_name_H-M   'P 1'
#
loop_
_entity.id
_entity.type
_entity.pdbx_description
1 polymer ?
#
loop_
_entity_poly.entity_id
_entity_poly.type
_entity_poly.pdbx_seq_one_letter_code
_entity_poly.pdbx_strand_id
1 'polypeptide(L)'
;MKKKYQAILAILFTVLLVAGCGSQVSEGSQAGGNQSAAKETEAVREIKHELGTTEVKGSPKRVVVLEYSFVDALASLNLKPIGIADDGNKDRILKSLADKIGDYTSVGTRKQPSLEVISSLQPDLIIADWKRHKAIYEDLKQIAPTIVLKSLEASYEDNLASFQTIADALNMSEEGKKRLEQHKDKINALKAQVPPSDEKQTVMSAALRKESFKAHTSSSYDGAVLEKVSLMNAIQDAKEPYAELTLEQLLNINPDILFLMKTDGEQTIVDEWSVNPLWQELKAVKNQKVIEVDRNLWTRWRGIVAGELMMEEAISKLYGSGKAEK
;
A
#
# COMPACT_ATOMS: atom_id res chain seq x y z
N MET A 1 -40.60 -23.83 -46.78
CA MET A 1 -40.43 -23.95 -48.27
C MET A 1 -38.93 -23.88 -48.59
N LYS A 2 -38.47 -24.96 -49.20
CA LYS A 2 -37.41 -25.11 -50.25
C LYS A 2 -36.02 -24.56 -49.90
N LYS A 3 -35.04 -25.40 -49.66
CA LYS A 3 -34.21 -26.29 -50.56
C LYS A 3 -32.98 -25.53 -51.10
N LYS A 4 -31.74 -26.04 -50.69
CA LYS A 4 -30.76 -26.76 -51.51
C LYS A 4 -29.81 -25.79 -52.29
N TYR A 5 -28.53 -25.98 -52.53
CA TYR A 5 -27.67 -27.15 -52.76
C TYR A 5 -26.21 -26.84 -52.44
N GLN A 6 -25.51 -27.84 -51.98
CA GLN A 6 -24.18 -28.32 -52.14
C GLN A 6 -23.48 -28.02 -53.47
N ALA A 7 -22.16 -27.82 -53.44
CA ALA A 7 -21.25 -28.45 -54.41
C ALA A 7 -19.81 -28.49 -53.83
N ILE A 8 -19.29 -29.67 -53.79
CA ILE A 8 -17.94 -30.17 -53.54
C ILE A 8 -17.11 -29.98 -54.80
N LEU A 9 -15.81 -29.58 -54.69
CA LEU A 9 -14.81 -30.03 -55.68
C LEU A 9 -13.44 -30.16 -55.00
N ALA A 10 -13.00 -31.40 -54.90
CA ALA A 10 -11.64 -31.84 -54.62
C ALA A 10 -10.86 -31.92 -55.92
N ILE A 11 -9.62 -31.46 -55.95
CA ILE A 11 -8.64 -31.92 -56.96
C ILE A 11 -7.30 -32.22 -56.28
N LEU A 12 -6.80 -33.34 -56.64
CA LEU A 12 -5.75 -34.23 -56.18
C LEU A 12 -4.40 -33.95 -56.89
N PHE A 13 -3.31 -34.21 -56.20
CA PHE A 13 -2.02 -34.75 -56.69
C PHE A 13 -1.09 -33.86 -57.56
N THR A 14 0.16 -33.67 -57.13
CA THR A 14 1.31 -34.39 -57.74
C THR A 14 2.57 -34.32 -56.83
N VAL A 15 3.07 -35.52 -56.52
CA VAL A 15 4.35 -35.80 -55.91
C VAL A 15 5.41 -35.81 -57.03
N LEU A 16 6.59 -35.22 -56.75
CA LEU A 16 7.80 -35.52 -57.55
C LEU A 16 8.98 -35.71 -56.59
N LEU A 17 9.34 -36.98 -56.42
CA LEU A 17 10.58 -37.48 -55.85
C LEU A 17 11.68 -37.42 -56.93
N VAL A 18 12.84 -36.81 -56.58
CA VAL A 18 14.08 -37.07 -57.30
C VAL A 18 15.12 -37.46 -56.26
N ALA A 19 15.47 -38.73 -56.33
CA ALA A 19 16.61 -39.32 -55.61
C ALA A 19 17.87 -39.12 -56.47
N GLY A 20 18.97 -38.71 -55.82
CA GLY A 20 20.29 -38.62 -56.38
C GLY A 20 21.34 -38.99 -55.34
N CYS A 21 21.80 -40.23 -55.34
CA CYS A 21 22.97 -40.68 -54.56
C CYS A 21 24.28 -40.16 -55.16
N GLY A 22 25.23 -39.84 -54.29
CA GLY A 22 26.63 -39.58 -54.70
C GLY A 22 27.50 -39.42 -53.47
N SER A 23 28.22 -40.48 -53.10
CA SER A 23 29.23 -40.60 -52.04
C SER A 23 30.47 -39.76 -52.38
N GLN A 24 31.08 -39.07 -51.38
CA GLN A 24 32.49 -39.35 -51.01
C GLN A 24 32.93 -38.49 -49.79
N VAL A 25 33.70 -39.12 -48.98
CA VAL A 25 34.35 -38.68 -47.71
C VAL A 25 35.41 -37.63 -47.97
N SER A 26 35.49 -36.57 -47.14
CA SER A 26 36.78 -35.96 -46.76
C SER A 26 36.66 -35.17 -45.44
N GLU A 27 37.64 -35.29 -44.63
CA GLU A 27 37.80 -34.85 -43.23
C GLU A 27 37.84 -33.36 -43.05
N GLY A 28 37.36 -32.91 -41.88
CA GLY A 28 38.01 -31.88 -41.05
C GLY A 28 37.63 -30.45 -41.28
N SER A 29 36.77 -29.90 -40.42
CA SER A 29 37.04 -28.66 -39.67
C SER A 29 35.88 -28.37 -38.74
N GLN A 30 36.16 -28.31 -37.43
CA GLN A 30 35.31 -27.71 -36.41
C GLN A 30 35.10 -26.24 -36.73
N ALA A 31 33.88 -25.86 -37.07
CA ALA A 31 33.43 -24.50 -36.99
C ALA A 31 32.43 -24.40 -35.83
N GLY A 32 32.90 -23.85 -34.73
CA GLY A 32 32.07 -23.54 -33.56
C GLY A 32 30.88 -22.70 -33.97
N GLY A 33 29.71 -23.29 -33.79
CA GLY A 33 28.45 -22.56 -33.81
C GLY A 33 28.44 -21.55 -32.65
N ASN A 34 28.77 -20.32 -32.97
CA ASN A 34 28.60 -19.19 -32.08
C ASN A 34 27.08 -18.97 -31.97
N GLN A 35 26.43 -19.66 -31.03
CA GLN A 35 25.13 -19.24 -30.55
C GLN A 35 25.33 -17.90 -29.85
N SER A 36 25.24 -16.82 -30.64
CA SER A 36 25.01 -15.48 -30.12
C SER A 36 23.68 -15.55 -29.36
N ALA A 37 23.78 -15.75 -28.03
CA ALA A 37 22.67 -15.49 -27.15
C ALA A 37 22.28 -14.03 -27.39
N ALA A 38 21.19 -13.85 -28.09
CA ALA A 38 20.56 -12.54 -28.22
C ALA A 38 20.32 -12.07 -26.76
N LYS A 39 21.10 -11.08 -26.34
CA LYS A 39 20.90 -10.37 -25.09
C LYS A 39 19.52 -9.74 -25.24
N GLU A 40 18.47 -10.35 -24.68
CA GLU A 40 17.18 -9.69 -24.56
C GLU A 40 17.44 -8.34 -23.95
N THR A 41 17.30 -7.28 -24.72
CA THR A 41 17.34 -5.91 -24.21
C THR A 41 16.14 -5.78 -23.29
N GLU A 42 16.41 -5.85 -21.99
CA GLU A 42 15.37 -5.62 -20.98
C GLU A 42 14.66 -4.30 -21.26
N ALA A 43 13.34 -4.36 -21.38
CA ALA A 43 12.52 -3.17 -21.64
C ALA A 43 12.78 -2.13 -20.55
N VAL A 44 13.12 -0.91 -20.99
CA VAL A 44 13.31 0.24 -20.10
C VAL A 44 12.00 0.98 -19.97
N ARG A 45 11.60 1.29 -18.74
CA ARG A 45 10.39 2.09 -18.43
C ARG A 45 10.80 3.39 -17.77
N GLU A 46 10.21 4.48 -18.20
CA GLU A 46 10.33 5.79 -17.58
C GLU A 46 9.23 5.95 -16.52
N ILE A 47 9.62 5.97 -15.26
CA ILE A 47 8.70 6.12 -14.12
C ILE A 47 8.75 7.56 -13.63
N LYS A 48 7.64 8.28 -13.79
CA LYS A 48 7.44 9.64 -13.26
C LYS A 48 7.16 9.56 -11.76
N HIS A 49 7.78 10.46 -11.01
CA HIS A 49 7.64 10.55 -9.56
C HIS A 49 7.82 12.00 -9.07
N GLU A 50 7.73 12.26 -7.78
CA GLU A 50 7.70 13.62 -7.20
C GLU A 50 8.97 14.46 -7.49
N LEU A 51 10.12 13.85 -7.79
CA LEU A 51 11.38 14.54 -8.05
C LEU A 51 11.89 14.35 -9.50
N GLY A 52 11.03 13.92 -10.42
CA GLY A 52 11.37 13.78 -11.83
C GLY A 52 10.97 12.45 -12.44
N THR A 53 11.87 11.88 -13.24
CA THR A 53 11.67 10.61 -13.93
C THR A 53 12.87 9.71 -13.71
N THR A 54 12.63 8.43 -13.42
CA THR A 54 13.65 7.41 -13.25
C THR A 54 13.46 6.30 -14.27
N GLU A 55 14.53 5.94 -14.98
CA GLU A 55 14.56 4.77 -15.84
C GLU A 55 14.67 3.50 -14.99
N VAL A 56 13.72 2.58 -15.16
CA VAL A 56 13.73 1.26 -14.53
C VAL A 56 13.79 0.18 -15.59
N LYS A 57 14.79 -0.69 -15.50
CA LYS A 57 15.05 -1.78 -16.45
C LYS A 57 14.43 -3.08 -15.98
N GLY A 58 13.87 -3.86 -16.90
CA GLY A 58 13.36 -5.19 -16.64
C GLY A 58 12.30 -5.22 -15.53
N SER A 59 12.30 -6.23 -14.70
CA SER A 59 11.41 -6.37 -13.53
C SER A 59 12.25 -6.40 -12.26
N PRO A 60 12.34 -5.30 -11.50
CA PRO A 60 13.12 -5.22 -10.27
C PRO A 60 12.75 -6.32 -9.29
N LYS A 61 13.75 -6.96 -8.69
CA LYS A 61 13.57 -8.04 -7.71
C LYS A 61 14.21 -7.75 -6.36
N ARG A 62 15.21 -6.86 -6.35
CA ARG A 62 15.95 -6.47 -5.15
C ARG A 62 15.51 -5.08 -4.70
N VAL A 63 14.31 -4.99 -4.15
CA VAL A 63 13.67 -3.72 -3.83
C VAL A 63 13.90 -3.35 -2.37
N VAL A 64 14.39 -2.13 -2.14
CA VAL A 64 14.46 -1.50 -0.82
C VAL A 64 13.34 -0.48 -0.70
N VAL A 65 12.60 -0.51 0.41
CA VAL A 65 11.48 0.40 0.68
C VAL A 65 11.70 1.18 1.97
N LEU A 66 11.45 2.49 1.92
CA LEU A 66 11.75 3.40 3.01
C LEU A 66 10.51 3.89 3.79
N GLU A 67 9.32 3.34 3.51
CA GLU A 67 8.07 3.61 4.23
C GLU A 67 7.18 2.35 4.29
N TYR A 68 6.34 2.26 5.31
CA TYR A 68 5.42 1.12 5.48
C TYR A 68 4.34 1.06 4.40
N SER A 69 3.92 2.18 3.81
CA SER A 69 3.01 2.17 2.67
C SER A 69 3.59 1.46 1.45
N PHE A 70 4.91 1.53 1.28
CA PHE A 70 5.61 0.84 0.18
C PHE A 70 5.83 -0.65 0.51
N VAL A 71 5.96 -1.00 1.79
CA VAL A 71 5.89 -2.41 2.25
C VAL A 71 4.51 -3.00 1.93
N ASP A 72 3.43 -2.27 2.26
CA ASP A 72 2.04 -2.64 1.93
C ASP A 72 1.86 -2.86 0.42
N ALA A 73 2.41 -1.96 -0.39
CA ALA A 73 2.34 -2.05 -1.85
C ALA A 73 3.02 -3.32 -2.38
N LEU A 74 4.25 -3.62 -1.95
CA LEU A 74 4.94 -4.84 -2.35
C LEU A 74 4.18 -6.09 -1.90
N ALA A 75 3.74 -6.13 -0.64
CA ALA A 75 2.97 -7.25 -0.10
C ALA A 75 1.63 -7.45 -0.84
N SER A 76 0.99 -6.35 -1.29
CA SER A 76 -0.24 -6.38 -2.11
C SER A 76 0.00 -6.98 -3.49
N LEU A 77 1.22 -6.87 -4.01
CA LEU A 77 1.67 -7.46 -5.28
C LEU A 77 2.36 -8.83 -5.08
N ASN A 78 2.35 -9.39 -3.87
CA ASN A 78 3.03 -10.63 -3.48
C ASN A 78 4.55 -10.60 -3.74
N LEU A 79 5.17 -9.44 -3.58
CA LEU A 79 6.61 -9.25 -3.67
C LEU A 79 7.22 -9.02 -2.28
N LYS A 80 8.47 -9.44 -2.13
CA LYS A 80 9.23 -9.33 -0.88
C LYS A 80 10.30 -8.25 -1.02
N PRO A 81 10.32 -7.23 -0.14
CA PRO A 81 11.45 -6.30 -0.09
C PRO A 81 12.69 -7.00 0.47
N ILE A 82 13.88 -6.61 -0.02
CA ILE A 82 15.15 -7.09 0.57
C ILE A 82 15.60 -6.22 1.74
N GLY A 83 15.12 -4.97 1.80
CA GLY A 83 15.41 -4.02 2.85
C GLY A 83 14.20 -3.14 3.17
N ILE A 84 13.98 -2.88 4.46
CA ILE A 84 12.90 -2.03 4.96
C ILE A 84 13.46 -1.04 5.99
N ALA A 85 13.10 0.24 5.86
CA ALA A 85 13.26 1.20 6.94
C ALA A 85 12.14 0.96 7.97
N ASP A 86 12.40 0.11 8.95
CA ASP A 86 11.43 -0.40 9.94
C ASP A 86 11.52 0.29 11.31
N ASP A 87 12.25 1.40 11.38
CA ASP A 87 12.56 2.14 12.62
C ASP A 87 13.34 1.29 13.66
N GLY A 88 14.05 0.26 13.22
CA GLY A 88 14.79 -0.68 14.09
C GLY A 88 13.87 -1.58 14.95
N ASN A 89 12.62 -1.75 14.54
CA ASN A 89 11.64 -2.53 15.30
C ASN A 89 10.76 -3.37 14.37
N LYS A 90 11.08 -4.65 14.24
CA LYS A 90 10.37 -5.62 13.40
C LYS A 90 8.93 -5.88 13.85
N ASP A 91 8.60 -5.65 15.14
CA ASP A 91 7.23 -5.83 15.65
C ASP A 91 6.26 -4.79 15.11
N ARG A 92 6.77 -3.73 14.44
CA ARG A 92 5.94 -2.76 13.72
C ARG A 92 5.41 -3.27 12.38
N ILE A 93 5.95 -4.38 11.88
CA ILE A 93 5.37 -5.04 10.71
C ILE A 93 4.02 -5.65 11.11
N LEU A 94 2.98 -5.37 10.32
CA LEU A 94 1.66 -5.95 10.57
C LEU A 94 1.71 -7.47 10.48
N LYS A 95 1.20 -8.16 11.48
CA LYS A 95 1.18 -9.64 11.52
C LYS A 95 0.55 -10.25 10.28
N SER A 96 -0.50 -9.61 9.75
CA SER A 96 -1.18 -10.03 8.52
C SER A 96 -0.31 -9.93 7.25
N LEU A 97 0.80 -9.18 7.30
CA LEU A 97 1.72 -9.01 6.19
C LEU A 97 3.06 -9.76 6.40
N ALA A 98 3.36 -10.21 7.62
CA ALA A 98 4.66 -10.80 7.97
C ALA A 98 5.06 -11.95 7.04
N ASP A 99 4.15 -12.90 6.79
CA ASP A 99 4.42 -14.06 5.91
C ASP A 99 4.64 -13.65 4.45
N LYS A 100 3.92 -12.61 3.99
CA LYS A 100 4.07 -12.09 2.62
C LYS A 100 5.38 -11.34 2.42
N ILE A 101 5.83 -10.63 3.45
CA ILE A 101 7.07 -9.86 3.44
C ILE A 101 8.28 -10.79 3.58
N GLY A 102 8.19 -11.79 4.46
CA GLY A 102 9.29 -12.72 4.76
C GLY A 102 10.49 -12.03 5.41
N ASP A 103 11.67 -12.60 5.23
CA ASP A 103 12.90 -12.06 5.77
C ASP A 103 13.39 -10.85 4.97
N TYR A 104 13.85 -9.82 5.69
CA TYR A 104 14.43 -8.61 5.14
C TYR A 104 15.54 -8.07 6.06
N THR A 105 16.36 -7.18 5.54
CA THR A 105 17.34 -6.42 6.32
C THR A 105 16.73 -5.08 6.76
N SER A 106 16.82 -4.75 8.06
CA SER A 106 16.49 -3.39 8.52
C SER A 106 17.51 -2.41 7.97
N VAL A 107 17.05 -1.38 7.25
CA VAL A 107 17.92 -0.31 6.76
C VAL A 107 17.83 0.93 7.65
N GLY A 108 17.44 0.79 8.91
CA GLY A 108 17.38 1.85 9.90
C GLY A 108 15.99 2.48 10.01
N THR A 109 15.96 3.76 10.41
CA THR A 109 14.68 4.44 10.63
C THR A 109 14.14 5.06 9.34
N ARG A 110 12.81 5.16 9.22
CA ARG A 110 12.16 5.86 8.11
C ARG A 110 12.56 7.33 8.00
N LYS A 111 12.94 7.96 9.14
CA LYS A 111 13.41 9.35 9.15
C LYS A 111 14.88 9.47 8.69
N GLN A 112 15.70 8.49 9.03
CA GLN A 112 17.13 8.45 8.75
C GLN A 112 17.53 7.03 8.38
N PRO A 113 17.30 6.60 7.12
CA PRO A 113 17.74 5.30 6.65
C PRO A 113 19.27 5.29 6.50
N SER A 114 19.92 4.14 6.70
CA SER A 114 21.35 3.95 6.52
C SER A 114 21.70 3.72 5.05
N LEU A 115 22.29 4.71 4.40
CA LEU A 115 22.76 4.61 3.02
C LEU A 115 23.81 3.50 2.85
N GLU A 116 24.65 3.28 3.86
CA GLU A 116 25.65 2.21 3.87
C GLU A 116 24.99 0.82 3.81
N VAL A 117 23.99 0.57 4.67
CA VAL A 117 23.27 -0.70 4.67
C VAL A 117 22.50 -0.86 3.36
N ILE A 118 21.83 0.18 2.86
CA ILE A 118 21.12 0.15 1.57
C ILE A 118 22.09 -0.23 0.45
N SER A 119 23.27 0.42 0.37
CA SER A 119 24.27 0.13 -0.64
C SER A 119 24.80 -1.29 -0.56
N SER A 120 25.03 -1.82 0.65
CA SER A 120 25.50 -3.20 0.84
C SER A 120 24.51 -4.25 0.35
N LEU A 121 23.22 -3.92 0.32
CA LEU A 121 22.16 -4.79 -0.20
C LEU A 121 22.13 -4.85 -1.74
N GLN A 122 22.84 -3.99 -2.44
CA GLN A 122 22.87 -3.92 -3.91
C GLN A 122 21.46 -3.98 -4.52
N PRO A 123 20.57 -3.04 -4.18
CA PRO A 123 19.21 -3.01 -4.71
C PRO A 123 19.21 -2.71 -6.22
N ASP A 124 18.16 -3.15 -6.91
CA ASP A 124 17.86 -2.77 -8.29
C ASP A 124 16.75 -1.72 -8.38
N LEU A 125 16.08 -1.43 -7.26
CA LEU A 125 15.15 -0.31 -7.11
C LEU A 125 15.06 0.13 -5.64
N ILE A 126 15.05 1.44 -5.42
CA ILE A 126 14.75 2.06 -4.12
C ILE A 126 13.45 2.85 -4.22
N ILE A 127 12.54 2.66 -3.25
CA ILE A 127 11.28 3.41 -3.17
C ILE A 127 11.32 4.29 -1.92
N ALA A 128 11.33 5.60 -2.13
CA ALA A 128 11.55 6.61 -1.11
C ALA A 128 10.33 7.54 -0.96
N ASP A 129 10.16 8.14 0.22
CA ASP A 129 9.09 9.11 0.51
C ASP A 129 9.53 10.54 0.22
N TRP A 130 8.66 11.30 -0.43
CA TRP A 130 8.95 12.69 -0.79
C TRP A 130 9.19 13.61 0.42
N LYS A 131 8.39 13.48 1.48
CA LYS A 131 8.53 14.34 2.67
C LYS A 131 9.81 14.06 3.45
N ARG A 132 10.20 12.78 3.57
CA ARG A 132 11.33 12.36 4.40
C ARG A 132 12.66 12.34 3.65
N HIS A 133 12.64 11.92 2.38
CA HIS A 133 13.87 11.50 1.69
C HIS A 133 14.30 12.42 0.55
N LYS A 134 13.55 13.51 0.26
CA LYS A 134 13.95 14.45 -0.80
C LYS A 134 15.36 15.02 -0.62
N ALA A 135 15.80 15.21 0.64
CA ALA A 135 17.13 15.77 0.92
C ALA A 135 18.29 14.79 0.63
N ILE A 136 18.02 13.49 0.64
CA ILE A 136 19.00 12.42 0.37
C ILE A 136 18.76 11.72 -0.97
N TYR A 137 17.89 12.28 -1.81
CA TYR A 137 17.52 11.66 -3.09
C TYR A 137 18.72 11.47 -4.01
N GLU A 138 19.60 12.45 -4.11
CA GLU A 138 20.79 12.35 -4.95
C GLU A 138 21.74 11.24 -4.46
N ASP A 139 21.87 11.04 -3.16
CA ASP A 139 22.67 9.97 -2.58
C ASP A 139 22.05 8.59 -2.85
N LEU A 140 20.72 8.47 -2.74
CA LEU A 140 20.00 7.24 -3.07
C LEU A 140 20.17 6.85 -4.54
N LYS A 141 20.13 7.82 -5.45
CA LYS A 141 20.38 7.60 -6.89
C LYS A 141 21.79 7.10 -7.22
N GLN A 142 22.78 7.42 -6.39
CA GLN A 142 24.12 6.87 -6.57
C GLN A 142 24.19 5.38 -6.23
N ILE A 143 23.23 4.87 -5.45
CA ILE A 143 23.17 3.46 -5.07
C ILE A 143 22.39 2.65 -6.11
N ALA A 144 21.19 3.10 -6.48
CA ALA A 144 20.31 2.40 -7.43
C ALA A 144 19.25 3.34 -8.03
N PRO A 145 18.57 2.94 -9.12
CA PRO A 145 17.35 3.60 -9.59
C PRO A 145 16.41 3.87 -8.42
N THR A 146 15.99 5.13 -8.24
CA THR A 146 15.21 5.56 -7.09
C THR A 146 13.95 6.29 -7.54
N ILE A 147 12.78 5.84 -7.11
CA ILE A 147 11.51 6.56 -7.28
C ILE A 147 11.09 7.18 -5.95
N VAL A 148 10.59 8.42 -6.01
CA VAL A 148 10.17 9.17 -4.82
C VAL A 148 8.68 9.45 -4.89
N LEU A 149 7.93 8.89 -3.95
CA LEU A 149 6.48 8.89 -3.96
C LEU A 149 5.92 9.52 -2.68
N LYS A 150 4.64 9.86 -2.69
CA LYS A 150 3.95 10.39 -1.51
C LYS A 150 3.54 9.25 -0.59
N SER A 151 3.85 9.38 0.71
CA SER A 151 3.38 8.50 1.78
C SER A 151 3.05 9.29 3.05
N LEU A 152 4.07 9.92 3.68
CA LEU A 152 3.84 10.74 4.87
C LEU A 152 3.01 11.97 4.51
N GLU A 153 1.93 12.21 5.27
CA GLU A 153 0.98 13.31 5.03
C GLU A 153 0.30 13.30 3.65
N ALA A 154 0.35 12.16 2.98
CA ALA A 154 -0.34 11.94 1.72
C ALA A 154 -1.82 11.62 1.94
N SER A 155 -2.66 12.07 1.03
CA SER A 155 -4.08 11.69 1.01
C SER A 155 -4.26 10.19 0.75
N TYR A 156 -5.46 9.70 0.93
CA TYR A 156 -5.80 8.33 0.55
C TYR A 156 -5.58 8.11 -0.96
N GLU A 157 -6.01 9.03 -1.79
CA GLU A 157 -5.86 8.97 -3.24
C GLU A 157 -4.39 9.03 -3.68
N ASP A 158 -3.56 9.86 -3.03
CA ASP A 158 -2.11 9.89 -3.28
C ASP A 158 -1.46 8.52 -2.97
N ASN A 159 -1.89 7.83 -1.91
CA ASN A 159 -1.37 6.50 -1.58
C ASN A 159 -1.78 5.44 -2.61
N LEU A 160 -3.02 5.50 -3.14
CA LEU A 160 -3.44 4.61 -4.24
C LEU A 160 -2.66 4.89 -5.53
N ALA A 161 -2.42 6.17 -5.86
CA ALA A 161 -1.60 6.56 -7.01
C ALA A 161 -0.14 6.08 -6.85
N SER A 162 0.44 6.23 -5.65
CA SER A 162 1.76 5.72 -5.33
C SER A 162 1.84 4.20 -5.49
N PHE A 163 0.81 3.47 -5.05
CA PHE A 163 0.74 2.02 -5.27
C PHE A 163 0.77 1.64 -6.76
N GLN A 164 -0.04 2.32 -7.61
CA GLN A 164 -0.03 2.03 -9.05
C GLN A 164 1.33 2.36 -9.67
N THR A 165 1.97 3.48 -9.28
CA THR A 165 3.31 3.83 -9.75
C THR A 165 4.36 2.78 -9.35
N ILE A 166 4.23 2.19 -8.15
CA ILE A 166 5.08 1.07 -7.72
C ILE A 166 4.84 -0.16 -8.59
N ALA A 167 3.59 -0.50 -8.87
CA ALA A 167 3.24 -1.61 -9.76
C ALA A 167 3.82 -1.41 -11.16
N ASP A 168 3.73 -0.18 -11.70
CA ASP A 168 4.30 0.18 -13.01
C ASP A 168 5.84 0.03 -13.00
N ALA A 169 6.50 0.51 -11.94
CA ALA A 169 7.96 0.38 -11.78
C ALA A 169 8.41 -1.08 -11.72
N LEU A 170 7.60 -1.94 -11.13
CA LEU A 170 7.87 -3.38 -10.97
C LEU A 170 7.48 -4.23 -12.19
N ASN A 171 7.01 -3.61 -13.28
CA ASN A 171 6.47 -4.28 -14.47
C ASN A 171 5.23 -5.14 -14.17
N MET A 172 4.37 -4.64 -13.28
CA MET A 172 3.15 -5.30 -12.81
C MET A 172 1.92 -4.38 -12.91
N SER A 173 1.85 -3.56 -13.97
CA SER A 173 0.79 -2.54 -14.14
C SER A 173 -0.62 -3.13 -14.11
N GLU A 174 -0.84 -4.25 -14.75
CA GLU A 174 -2.16 -4.89 -14.80
C GLU A 174 -2.53 -5.55 -13.47
N GLU A 175 -1.57 -6.16 -12.78
CA GLU A 175 -1.75 -6.68 -11.43
C GLU A 175 -2.08 -5.55 -10.45
N GLY A 176 -1.42 -4.39 -10.61
CA GLY A 176 -1.71 -3.18 -9.83
C GLY A 176 -3.15 -2.73 -10.01
N LYS A 177 -3.62 -2.56 -11.26
CA LYS A 177 -5.00 -2.19 -11.58
C LYS A 177 -6.00 -3.19 -11.01
N LYS A 178 -5.75 -4.48 -11.20
CA LYS A 178 -6.60 -5.55 -10.65
C LYS A 178 -6.68 -5.48 -9.12
N ARG A 179 -5.57 -5.22 -8.44
CA ARG A 179 -5.56 -5.09 -6.98
C ARG A 179 -6.35 -3.88 -6.49
N LEU A 180 -6.29 -2.75 -7.22
CA LEU A 180 -7.10 -1.56 -6.92
C LEU A 180 -8.60 -1.83 -7.11
N GLU A 181 -9.00 -2.58 -8.13
CA GLU A 181 -10.38 -3.04 -8.32
C GLU A 181 -10.86 -3.91 -7.15
N GLN A 182 -10.05 -4.90 -6.75
CA GLN A 182 -10.35 -5.74 -5.58
C GLN A 182 -10.49 -4.93 -4.30
N HIS A 183 -9.66 -3.90 -4.12
CA HIS A 183 -9.76 -2.97 -3.01
C HIS A 183 -11.10 -2.24 -2.99
N LYS A 184 -11.52 -1.72 -4.14
CA LYS A 184 -12.83 -1.06 -4.29
C LYS A 184 -14.00 -2.01 -3.97
N ASP A 185 -13.94 -3.25 -4.46
CA ASP A 185 -14.97 -4.25 -4.17
C ASP A 185 -15.03 -4.57 -2.67
N LYS A 186 -13.87 -4.69 -2.02
CA LYS A 186 -13.79 -4.90 -0.57
C LYS A 186 -14.36 -3.74 0.22
N ILE A 187 -14.08 -2.49 -0.17
CA ILE A 187 -14.69 -1.30 0.42
C ILE A 187 -16.22 -1.35 0.32
N ASN A 188 -16.75 -1.68 -0.86
CA ASN A 188 -18.19 -1.79 -1.07
C ASN A 188 -18.82 -2.86 -0.16
N ALA A 189 -18.16 -4.01 -0.01
CA ALA A 189 -18.60 -5.08 0.87
C ALA A 189 -18.55 -4.69 2.36
N LEU A 190 -17.53 -3.93 2.78
CA LEU A 190 -17.42 -3.41 4.13
C LEU A 190 -18.45 -2.31 4.40
N LYS A 191 -18.65 -1.40 3.45
CA LYS A 191 -19.67 -0.35 3.55
C LYS A 191 -21.07 -0.92 3.71
N ALA A 192 -21.39 -2.03 3.05
CA ALA A 192 -22.68 -2.70 3.18
C ALA A 192 -22.94 -3.30 4.58
N GLN A 193 -21.90 -3.43 5.42
CA GLN A 193 -22.03 -3.89 6.81
C GLN A 193 -22.34 -2.74 7.79
N VAL A 194 -22.17 -1.49 7.35
CA VAL A 194 -22.53 -0.31 8.15
C VAL A 194 -24.03 -0.14 8.08
N PRO A 195 -24.76 -0.17 9.23
CA PRO A 195 -26.22 -0.02 9.24
C PRO A 195 -26.62 1.34 8.62
N PRO A 196 -27.67 1.37 7.81
CA PRO A 196 -28.23 2.64 7.37
C PRO A 196 -28.71 3.42 8.61
N SER A 197 -28.31 4.68 8.69
CA SER A 197 -28.72 5.59 9.76
C SER A 197 -29.32 6.83 9.14
N ASP A 198 -30.47 7.28 9.67
CA ASP A 198 -31.10 8.55 9.27
C ASP A 198 -30.26 9.74 9.71
N GLU A 199 -29.45 9.60 10.76
CA GLU A 199 -28.49 10.57 11.23
C GLU A 199 -27.07 10.15 10.86
N LYS A 200 -26.34 11.01 10.16
CA LYS A 200 -24.92 10.82 9.83
C LYS A 200 -24.11 10.91 11.12
N GLN A 201 -23.71 9.76 11.66
CA GLN A 201 -22.81 9.73 12.80
C GLN A 201 -21.42 10.25 12.40
N THR A 202 -20.89 11.15 13.23
CA THR A 202 -19.56 11.71 13.05
C THR A 202 -18.54 10.90 13.83
N VAL A 203 -17.39 10.66 13.20
CA VAL A 203 -16.28 9.96 13.82
C VAL A 203 -15.06 10.86 13.92
N MET A 204 -14.26 10.67 14.94
CA MET A 204 -12.94 11.27 15.04
C MET A 204 -11.94 10.21 15.45
N SER A 205 -10.86 10.08 14.70
CA SER A 205 -9.70 9.30 15.11
C SER A 205 -8.63 10.25 15.69
N ALA A 206 -7.93 9.84 16.74
CA ALA A 206 -6.90 10.66 17.36
C ALA A 206 -5.70 9.86 17.85
N ALA A 207 -4.49 10.32 17.51
CA ALA A 207 -3.26 9.79 18.05
C ALA A 207 -2.95 10.46 19.39
N LEU A 208 -2.82 9.64 20.44
CA LEU A 208 -2.63 10.09 21.81
C LEU A 208 -1.16 10.10 22.22
N ARG A 209 -0.79 11.10 23.02
CA ARG A 209 0.46 11.18 23.79
C ARG A 209 0.17 11.74 25.18
N LYS A 210 1.16 11.78 26.03
CA LYS A 210 1.02 12.28 27.42
C LYS A 210 0.44 13.71 27.48
N GLU A 211 0.83 14.57 26.53
CA GLU A 211 0.46 15.99 26.54
C GLU A 211 -0.20 16.42 25.21
N SER A 212 -0.68 15.48 24.40
CA SER A 212 -1.18 15.77 23.05
C SER A 212 -2.34 14.87 22.67
N PHE A 213 -3.42 15.50 22.21
CA PHE A 213 -4.54 14.87 21.51
C PHE A 213 -4.52 15.35 20.07
N LYS A 214 -3.91 14.54 19.19
CA LYS A 214 -3.80 14.86 17.78
C LYS A 214 -4.94 14.22 17.01
N ALA A 215 -5.99 15.01 16.74
CA ALA A 215 -7.12 14.62 15.92
C ALA A 215 -6.69 14.50 14.45
N HIS A 216 -7.20 13.49 13.77
CA HIS A 216 -7.05 13.28 12.35
C HIS A 216 -8.29 13.80 11.61
N THR A 217 -8.07 14.64 10.60
CA THR A 217 -9.14 15.30 9.84
C THR A 217 -9.58 14.49 8.63
N SER A 218 -10.61 14.96 7.89
CA SER A 218 -11.03 14.33 6.62
C SER A 218 -9.93 14.29 5.56
N SER A 219 -8.93 15.18 5.64
CA SER A 219 -7.77 15.16 4.72
C SER A 219 -6.64 14.23 5.15
N SER A 220 -6.72 13.62 6.34
CA SER A 220 -5.78 12.56 6.74
C SER A 220 -6.08 11.24 6.03
N TYR A 221 -5.09 10.35 5.97
CA TYR A 221 -5.27 9.04 5.34
C TYR A 221 -6.39 8.23 6.00
N ASP A 222 -6.35 8.03 7.31
CA ASP A 222 -7.34 7.26 8.06
C ASP A 222 -8.71 7.96 8.14
N GLY A 223 -8.73 9.30 8.21
CA GLY A 223 -9.98 10.07 8.10
C GLY A 223 -10.70 9.79 6.79
N ALA A 224 -9.98 9.86 5.67
CA ALA A 224 -10.53 9.55 4.35
C ALA A 224 -10.92 8.06 4.21
N VAL A 225 -10.13 7.14 4.79
CA VAL A 225 -10.43 5.69 4.81
C VAL A 225 -11.77 5.41 5.50
N LEU A 226 -12.05 6.04 6.64
CA LEU A 226 -13.31 5.90 7.37
C LEU A 226 -14.51 6.42 6.56
N GLU A 227 -14.33 7.50 5.81
CA GLU A 227 -15.40 8.04 4.96
C GLU A 227 -15.77 7.11 3.79
N LYS A 228 -14.83 6.29 3.30
CA LYS A 228 -15.15 5.28 2.26
C LYS A 228 -16.21 4.28 2.72
N VAL A 229 -16.32 4.04 4.01
CA VAL A 229 -17.33 3.15 4.61
C VAL A 229 -18.46 3.91 5.32
N SER A 230 -18.71 5.15 4.92
CA SER A 230 -19.80 6.02 5.44
C SER A 230 -19.66 6.45 6.91
N LEU A 231 -18.47 6.42 7.47
CA LEU A 231 -18.14 6.99 8.78
C LEU A 231 -17.57 8.40 8.56
N MET A 232 -18.43 9.42 8.67
CA MET A 232 -18.05 10.80 8.32
C MET A 232 -17.11 11.39 9.38
N ASN A 233 -15.95 11.91 8.95
CA ASN A 233 -15.04 12.59 9.88
C ASN A 233 -15.69 13.82 10.52
N ALA A 234 -15.46 14.06 11.81
CA ALA A 234 -16.02 15.20 12.53
C ALA A 234 -15.35 16.53 12.19
N ILE A 235 -14.15 16.51 11.58
CA ILE A 235 -13.43 17.71 11.12
C ILE A 235 -13.37 17.64 9.58
N GLN A 236 -14.33 18.34 8.95
CA GLN A 236 -14.45 18.42 7.49
C GLN A 236 -13.68 19.63 6.94
N ASP A 237 -13.41 19.61 5.64
CA ASP A 237 -12.81 20.72 4.87
C ASP A 237 -11.48 21.25 5.43
N ALA A 238 -10.77 20.43 6.19
CA ALA A 238 -9.48 20.79 6.76
C ALA A 238 -8.39 20.76 5.68
N LYS A 239 -7.54 21.81 5.66
CA LYS A 239 -6.36 21.85 4.79
C LYS A 239 -5.24 20.96 5.32
N GLU A 240 -5.13 20.88 6.65
CA GLU A 240 -4.11 20.09 7.33
C GLU A 240 -4.67 18.73 7.74
N PRO A 241 -3.89 17.65 7.58
CA PRO A 241 -4.35 16.30 7.93
C PRO A 241 -4.51 16.07 9.43
N TYR A 242 -3.93 16.95 10.25
CA TYR A 242 -3.94 16.78 11.72
C TYR A 242 -4.22 18.10 12.42
N ALA A 243 -4.94 18.02 13.56
CA ALA A 243 -5.20 19.15 14.45
C ALA A 243 -4.90 18.76 15.91
N GLU A 244 -4.09 19.56 16.62
CA GLU A 244 -3.94 19.42 18.06
C GLU A 244 -5.15 20.07 18.74
N LEU A 245 -5.84 19.32 19.61
CA LEU A 245 -7.06 19.80 20.27
C LEU A 245 -6.90 19.85 21.80
N THR A 246 -7.48 20.87 22.40
CA THR A 246 -7.79 20.87 23.84
C THR A 246 -9.10 20.13 24.09
N LEU A 247 -9.40 19.82 25.38
CA LEU A 247 -10.65 19.17 25.75
C LEU A 247 -11.88 20.01 25.40
N GLU A 248 -11.78 21.34 25.56
CA GLU A 248 -12.85 22.28 25.21
C GLU A 248 -13.10 22.31 23.69
N GLN A 249 -12.04 22.28 22.88
CA GLN A 249 -12.17 22.20 21.43
C GLN A 249 -12.78 20.87 21.00
N LEU A 250 -12.39 19.76 21.63
CA LEU A 250 -12.99 18.45 21.39
C LEU A 250 -14.49 18.45 21.76
N LEU A 251 -14.86 19.07 22.89
CA LEU A 251 -16.26 19.19 23.30
C LEU A 251 -17.07 20.06 22.33
N ASN A 252 -16.49 21.12 21.77
CA ASN A 252 -17.17 21.98 20.77
C ASN A 252 -17.42 21.22 19.46
N ILE A 253 -16.49 20.35 19.02
CA ILE A 253 -16.68 19.49 17.84
C ILE A 253 -17.67 18.38 18.16
N ASN A 254 -17.55 17.75 19.32
CA ASN A 254 -18.43 16.78 19.92
C ASN A 254 -18.79 15.58 19.00
N PRO A 255 -17.81 14.79 18.55
CA PRO A 255 -18.06 13.65 17.67
C PRO A 255 -18.92 12.58 18.35
N ASP A 256 -19.67 11.82 17.56
CA ASP A 256 -20.51 10.72 18.06
C ASP A 256 -19.68 9.49 18.41
N ILE A 257 -18.50 9.34 17.79
CA ILE A 257 -17.58 8.20 17.94
C ILE A 257 -16.15 8.72 18.03
N LEU A 258 -15.37 8.20 18.99
CA LEU A 258 -13.93 8.44 19.11
C LEU A 258 -13.16 7.13 18.91
N PHE A 259 -12.23 7.11 17.93
CA PHE A 259 -11.21 6.08 17.80
C PHE A 259 -9.89 6.60 18.36
N LEU A 260 -9.42 6.01 19.45
CA LEU A 260 -8.24 6.46 20.18
C LEU A 260 -7.06 5.54 19.90
N MET A 261 -6.03 6.09 19.27
CA MET A 261 -4.78 5.39 18.94
C MET A 261 -3.83 5.49 20.12
N LYS A 262 -3.83 4.47 20.99
CA LYS A 262 -3.01 4.41 22.19
C LYS A 262 -1.94 3.32 22.05
N THR A 263 -0.78 3.53 22.68
CA THR A 263 0.23 2.47 22.87
C THR A 263 -0.04 1.84 24.23
N ASP A 264 -0.06 0.52 24.30
CA ASP A 264 -0.28 -0.21 25.54
C ASP A 264 0.73 0.20 26.63
N GLY A 265 0.22 0.47 27.83
CA GLY A 265 1.02 0.86 28.99
C GLY A 265 1.53 2.31 28.99
N GLU A 266 1.30 3.09 27.92
CA GLU A 266 1.65 4.52 27.90
C GLU A 266 0.52 5.37 28.51
N GLN A 267 0.89 6.30 29.42
CA GLN A 267 -0.01 7.36 29.86
C GLN A 267 -0.27 8.36 28.73
N THR A 268 -1.51 8.78 28.61
CA THR A 268 -1.95 9.73 27.58
C THR A 268 -2.70 10.90 28.22
N ILE A 269 -2.90 11.96 27.46
CA ILE A 269 -3.72 13.12 27.89
C ILE A 269 -5.15 12.72 28.24
N VAL A 270 -5.68 11.65 27.66
CA VAL A 270 -7.02 11.14 27.92
C VAL A 270 -7.13 10.55 29.33
N ASP A 271 -6.03 10.02 29.90
CA ASP A 271 -6.01 9.55 31.27
C ASP A 271 -6.27 10.69 32.26
N GLU A 272 -5.78 11.92 31.96
CA GLU A 272 -6.09 13.15 32.70
C GLU A 272 -7.52 13.64 32.39
N TRP A 273 -7.91 13.67 31.12
CA TRP A 273 -9.23 14.19 30.72
C TRP A 273 -10.38 13.32 31.23
N SER A 274 -10.17 12.02 31.38
CA SER A 274 -11.21 11.07 31.81
C SER A 274 -11.82 11.36 33.18
N VAL A 275 -11.09 12.05 34.05
CA VAL A 275 -11.58 12.49 35.37
C VAL A 275 -12.17 13.92 35.35
N ASN A 276 -12.08 14.62 34.21
CA ASN A 276 -12.63 15.97 34.05
C ASN A 276 -14.13 15.89 33.72
N PRO A 277 -15.01 16.69 34.38
CA PRO A 277 -16.44 16.72 34.06
C PRO A 277 -16.75 17.00 32.57
N LEU A 278 -15.95 17.81 31.89
CA LEU A 278 -16.15 18.11 30.46
C LEU A 278 -16.01 16.86 29.59
N TRP A 279 -15.15 15.91 29.96
CA TRP A 279 -15.02 14.65 29.23
C TRP A 279 -16.33 13.84 29.27
N GLN A 280 -17.02 13.86 30.41
CA GLN A 280 -18.29 13.15 30.60
C GLN A 280 -19.43 13.77 29.77
N GLU A 281 -19.27 15.02 29.32
CA GLU A 281 -20.27 15.71 28.48
C GLU A 281 -20.16 15.32 26.99
N LEU A 282 -19.06 14.69 26.55
CA LEU A 282 -18.87 14.25 25.17
C LEU A 282 -19.93 13.20 24.76
N LYS A 283 -20.52 13.35 23.60
CA LYS A 283 -21.46 12.36 23.03
C LYS A 283 -20.87 10.96 22.96
N ALA A 284 -19.62 10.85 22.45
CA ALA A 284 -18.92 9.57 22.36
C ALA A 284 -18.79 8.88 23.72
N VAL A 285 -18.55 9.63 24.80
CA VAL A 285 -18.43 9.10 26.17
C VAL A 285 -19.82 8.68 26.67
N LYS A 286 -20.85 9.54 26.59
CA LYS A 286 -22.21 9.23 27.00
C LYS A 286 -22.76 7.99 26.30
N ASN A 287 -22.42 7.81 25.05
CA ASN A 287 -22.89 6.70 24.21
C ASN A 287 -21.97 5.47 24.25
N GLN A 288 -20.92 5.47 25.10
CA GLN A 288 -19.94 4.39 25.21
C GLN A 288 -19.27 4.04 23.87
N LYS A 289 -19.03 5.05 23.02
CA LYS A 289 -18.40 4.95 21.71
C LYS A 289 -16.99 5.56 21.70
N VAL A 290 -16.26 5.45 22.81
CA VAL A 290 -14.83 5.71 22.90
C VAL A 290 -14.12 4.37 22.73
N ILE A 291 -13.44 4.19 21.60
CA ILE A 291 -12.94 2.90 21.13
C ILE A 291 -11.41 2.98 20.95
N GLU A 292 -10.68 2.16 21.65
CA GLU A 292 -9.24 2.02 21.43
C GLU A 292 -8.97 1.19 20.18
N VAL A 293 -8.01 1.66 19.35
CA VAL A 293 -7.59 1.01 18.10
C VAL A 293 -6.07 0.86 18.06
N ASP A 294 -5.60 -0.08 17.23
CA ASP A 294 -4.16 -0.36 17.09
C ASP A 294 -3.41 0.87 16.57
N ARG A 295 -2.65 1.52 17.47
CA ARG A 295 -1.84 2.67 17.13
C ARG A 295 -0.85 2.37 16.02
N ASN A 296 -0.26 1.18 15.96
CA ASN A 296 0.72 0.84 14.94
C ASN A 296 0.06 0.86 13.55
N LEU A 297 -1.08 0.21 13.40
CA LEU A 297 -1.86 0.22 12.16
C LEU A 297 -2.27 1.67 11.79
N TRP A 298 -2.97 2.37 12.68
CA TRP A 298 -3.64 3.63 12.38
C TRP A 298 -2.71 4.85 12.23
N THR A 299 -1.51 4.84 12.83
CA THR A 299 -0.61 5.99 12.72
C THR A 299 0.57 5.78 11.79
N ARG A 300 1.00 4.54 11.55
CA ARG A 300 2.23 4.26 10.83
C ARG A 300 2.00 3.68 9.45
N TRP A 301 0.96 2.89 9.31
CA TRP A 301 0.66 2.22 8.04
C TRP A 301 -0.30 3.03 7.18
N ARG A 302 -0.10 2.97 5.90
CA ARG A 302 -0.94 3.49 4.83
C ARG A 302 -0.84 2.51 3.69
N GLY A 303 -1.76 2.57 2.75
CA GLY A 303 -1.75 1.66 1.61
C GLY A 303 -3.03 0.81 1.56
N ILE A 304 -3.07 -0.12 0.65
CA ILE A 304 -4.30 -0.87 0.33
C ILE A 304 -4.71 -1.78 1.48
N VAL A 305 -3.79 -2.60 1.98
CA VAL A 305 -4.09 -3.57 3.05
C VAL A 305 -4.32 -2.85 4.38
N ALA A 306 -3.52 -1.83 4.68
CA ALA A 306 -3.69 -1.04 5.89
C ALA A 306 -5.07 -0.36 5.94
N GLY A 307 -5.53 0.24 4.83
CA GLY A 307 -6.86 0.84 4.73
C GLY A 307 -7.98 -0.19 4.91
N GLU A 308 -7.85 -1.36 4.31
CA GLU A 308 -8.81 -2.46 4.47
C GLU A 308 -8.90 -2.91 5.93
N LEU A 309 -7.76 -3.09 6.61
CA LEU A 309 -7.71 -3.48 8.01
C LEU A 309 -8.28 -2.41 8.97
N MET A 310 -8.03 -1.11 8.70
CA MET A 310 -8.62 -0.02 9.48
C MET A 310 -10.15 -0.02 9.37
N MET A 311 -10.68 -0.18 8.16
CA MET A 311 -12.14 -0.27 7.93
C MET A 311 -12.74 -1.50 8.61
N GLU A 312 -12.10 -2.66 8.51
CA GLU A 312 -12.53 -3.89 9.17
C GLU A 312 -12.54 -3.73 10.69
N GLU A 313 -11.47 -3.18 11.27
CA GLU A 313 -11.38 -2.94 12.71
C GLU A 313 -12.47 -1.97 13.18
N ALA A 314 -12.65 -0.84 12.48
CA ALA A 314 -13.67 0.15 12.83
C ALA A 314 -15.08 -0.46 12.80
N ILE A 315 -15.44 -1.17 11.72
CA ILE A 315 -16.76 -1.79 11.56
C ILE A 315 -16.97 -2.90 12.60
N SER A 316 -15.98 -3.76 12.82
CA SER A 316 -16.04 -4.83 13.80
C SER A 316 -16.28 -4.30 15.22
N LYS A 317 -15.56 -3.25 15.61
CA LYS A 317 -15.69 -2.64 16.94
C LYS A 317 -17.01 -1.87 17.12
N LEU A 318 -17.55 -1.27 16.05
CA LEU A 318 -18.80 -0.52 16.12
C LEU A 318 -20.04 -1.41 16.03
N TYR A 319 -19.98 -2.44 15.19
CA TYR A 319 -21.19 -3.21 14.81
C TYR A 319 -21.03 -4.72 15.00
N GLY A 320 -19.83 -5.21 15.34
CA GLY A 320 -19.52 -6.65 15.44
C GLY A 320 -20.02 -7.35 16.71
N SER A 321 -20.52 -6.64 17.70
CA SER A 321 -20.96 -7.19 19.01
C SER A 321 -22.31 -7.92 18.99
N GLY A 322 -22.79 -8.35 17.82
CA GLY A 322 -24.02 -9.17 17.67
C GLY A 322 -23.81 -10.68 17.72
N LYS A 323 -22.58 -11.18 17.84
CA LYS A 323 -22.25 -12.60 18.03
C LYS A 323 -21.27 -12.79 19.18
N ALA A 324 -21.62 -12.30 20.37
CA ALA A 324 -21.01 -12.82 21.58
C ALA A 324 -21.59 -14.22 21.81
N GLU A 325 -20.70 -15.18 21.93
CA GLU A 325 -20.89 -16.58 22.23
C GLU A 325 -22.12 -16.87 23.11
N LYS A 326 -22.97 -17.78 22.65
CA LYS A 326 -23.82 -18.63 23.48
C LYS A 326 -23.19 -20.00 23.56
#